data_dde09a0d475df507b261c57114ab27f5
#
_entry.id   dde09a0d475df507b261c57114ab27f5
#
_cell.length_a   1.000
_cell.length_b   1.000
_cell.length_c   1.000
_cell.angle_alpha   90.00
_cell.angle_beta   90.00
_cell.angle_gamma   90.00
#
_symmetry.space_group_name_H-M   'P 1'
#
loop_
_entity.id
_entity.type
_entity.pdbx_description
1 polymer ?
#
loop_
_entity_poly.entity_id
_entity_poly.type
_entity_poly.pdbx_seq_one_letter_code
_entity_poly.pdbx_strand_id
1 'polypeptide(L)'
;MNNQIPTEKELEEIEKNYDPQLSFRKLGVKLEVLVSLLLVLMSVYHFWASGFGLVREVLHRGIHISFVLALVFLLFGWNKKEDLNKINKGHFYFQNISILDYIFAFLAVGSALYLPFLPSKELASIVGNPGLVDVFIGSVLIILTLEAARRSVGPTLPIIAIIFTLFALFGPLAPDRKSVV
;
A
#
# COMPACT_ATOMS: atom_id res chain seq x y z
N MET A 1 -12.61 41.39 10.06
CA MET A 1 -12.55 39.97 9.68
C MET A 1 -13.49 39.74 8.54
N ASN A 2 -13.00 39.61 7.30
CA ASN A 2 -13.83 39.40 6.12
C ASN A 2 -14.28 37.93 6.10
N ASN A 3 -15.52 37.68 6.56
CA ASN A 3 -16.19 36.40 6.40
C ASN A 3 -16.70 36.30 4.93
N GLN A 4 -15.77 36.18 3.98
CA GLN A 4 -16.16 35.76 2.64
C GLN A 4 -16.37 34.25 2.66
N ILE A 5 -17.59 33.84 2.31
CA ILE A 5 -17.90 32.43 2.08
C ILE A 5 -16.99 31.98 0.92
N PRO A 6 -16.20 30.89 1.09
CA PRO A 6 -15.30 30.41 0.06
C PRO A 6 -16.09 30.13 -1.23
N THR A 7 -15.51 30.50 -2.37
CA THR A 7 -16.10 30.16 -3.66
C THR A 7 -16.03 28.65 -3.90
N GLU A 8 -16.90 28.10 -4.78
CA GLU A 8 -16.90 26.67 -5.11
C GLU A 8 -15.51 26.13 -5.49
N LYS A 9 -14.71 26.94 -6.20
CA LYS A 9 -13.33 26.58 -6.57
C LYS A 9 -12.40 26.50 -5.36
N GLU A 10 -12.54 27.40 -4.41
CA GLU A 10 -11.76 27.38 -3.17
C GLU A 10 -12.17 26.21 -2.26
N LEU A 11 -13.47 25.86 -2.25
CA LEU A 11 -13.96 24.66 -1.57
C LEU A 11 -13.40 23.38 -2.21
N GLU A 12 -13.39 23.27 -3.54
CA GLU A 12 -12.76 22.14 -4.25
C GLU A 12 -11.25 22.03 -4.00
N GLU A 13 -10.54 23.16 -3.91
CA GLU A 13 -9.10 23.15 -3.59
C GLU A 13 -8.84 22.74 -2.13
N ILE A 14 -9.68 23.20 -1.21
CA ILE A 14 -9.61 22.82 0.20
C ILE A 14 -9.91 21.31 0.33
N GLU A 15 -10.96 20.83 -0.30
CA GLU A 15 -11.35 19.42 -0.28
C GLU A 15 -10.25 18.52 -0.87
N LYS A 16 -9.66 18.89 -2.02
CA LYS A 16 -8.50 18.20 -2.61
C LYS A 16 -7.25 18.19 -1.73
N ASN A 17 -7.08 19.21 -0.90
CA ASN A 17 -5.92 19.28 0.00
C ASN A 17 -6.11 18.47 1.26
N TYR A 18 -7.36 18.29 1.73
CA TYR A 18 -7.68 17.60 2.98
C TYR A 18 -8.17 16.17 2.79
N ASP A 19 -8.76 15.83 1.62
CA ASP A 19 -9.21 14.46 1.34
C ASP A 19 -8.20 13.73 0.43
N PRO A 20 -7.45 12.75 0.98
CA PRO A 20 -6.56 11.92 0.18
C PRO A 20 -7.28 11.12 -0.92
N GLN A 21 -8.58 10.83 -0.76
CA GLN A 21 -9.36 10.05 -1.71
C GLN A 21 -9.61 10.81 -3.02
N LEU A 22 -9.60 12.15 -2.98
CA LEU A 22 -9.73 13.00 -4.17
C LEU A 22 -8.40 13.14 -4.95
N SER A 23 -7.31 12.56 -4.46
CA SER A 23 -6.00 12.58 -5.12
C SER A 23 -5.74 11.40 -6.05
N PHE A 24 -6.79 10.70 -6.49
CA PHE A 24 -6.64 9.63 -7.48
C PHE A 24 -6.14 10.17 -8.83
N ARG A 25 -5.26 9.38 -9.46
CA ARG A 25 -4.86 9.66 -10.84
C ARG A 25 -6.06 9.59 -11.78
N LYS A 26 -6.05 10.44 -12.79
CA LYS A 26 -6.91 10.27 -13.97
C LYS A 26 -6.36 9.13 -14.81
N LEU A 27 -6.98 7.98 -14.73
CA LEU A 27 -6.59 6.78 -15.47
C LEU A 27 -7.06 6.87 -16.93
N GLY A 28 -6.37 6.17 -17.83
CA GLY A 28 -6.91 5.90 -19.16
C GLY A 28 -8.08 4.90 -19.08
N VAL A 29 -9.03 4.99 -20.01
CA VAL A 29 -10.29 4.20 -20.01
C VAL A 29 -10.06 2.69 -19.79
N LYS A 30 -9.02 2.10 -20.39
CA LYS A 30 -8.72 0.67 -20.22
C LYS A 30 -8.29 0.32 -18.80
N LEU A 31 -7.52 1.19 -18.17
CA LEU A 31 -7.08 1.01 -16.78
C LEU A 31 -8.19 1.26 -15.78
N GLU A 32 -9.06 2.21 -16.07
CA GLU A 32 -10.24 2.46 -15.24
C GLU A 32 -11.13 1.22 -15.17
N VAL A 33 -11.36 0.57 -16.31
CA VAL A 33 -12.08 -0.71 -16.37
C VAL A 33 -11.34 -1.81 -15.59
N LEU A 34 -10.00 -1.90 -15.73
CA LEU A 34 -9.21 -2.89 -14.99
C LEU A 34 -9.29 -2.66 -13.47
N VAL A 35 -9.14 -1.43 -13.00
CA VAL A 35 -9.25 -1.08 -11.58
C VAL A 35 -10.65 -1.37 -11.05
N SER A 36 -11.70 -1.00 -11.81
CA SER A 36 -13.08 -1.31 -11.44
C SER A 36 -13.31 -2.82 -11.33
N LEU A 37 -12.76 -3.59 -12.27
CA LEU A 37 -12.83 -5.06 -12.21
C LEU A 37 -12.11 -5.62 -10.98
N LEU A 38 -10.91 -5.11 -10.65
CA LEU A 38 -10.17 -5.52 -9.45
C LEU A 38 -10.95 -5.21 -8.16
N LEU A 39 -11.60 -4.04 -8.09
CA LEU A 39 -12.44 -3.67 -6.95
C LEU A 39 -13.64 -4.60 -6.79
N VAL A 40 -14.31 -4.93 -7.90
CA VAL A 40 -15.43 -5.90 -7.89
C VAL A 40 -14.95 -7.28 -7.48
N LEU A 41 -13.83 -7.76 -8.03
CA LEU A 41 -13.26 -9.07 -7.66
C LEU A 41 -12.88 -9.11 -6.18
N MET A 42 -12.27 -8.04 -5.66
CA MET A 42 -11.96 -7.92 -4.24
C MET A 42 -13.23 -8.00 -3.38
N SER A 43 -14.28 -7.28 -3.75
CA SER A 43 -15.56 -7.28 -3.03
C SER A 43 -16.22 -8.67 -3.03
N VAL A 44 -16.29 -9.31 -4.21
CA VAL A 44 -16.84 -10.66 -4.37
C VAL A 44 -16.04 -11.68 -3.56
N TYR A 45 -14.71 -11.60 -3.61
CA TYR A 45 -13.84 -12.48 -2.84
C TYR A 45 -14.07 -12.34 -1.33
N HIS A 46 -14.17 -11.10 -0.80
CA HIS A 46 -14.39 -10.88 0.64
C HIS A 46 -15.80 -11.32 1.08
N PHE A 47 -16.80 -11.07 0.25
CA PHE A 47 -18.15 -11.56 0.49
C PHE A 47 -18.19 -13.08 0.56
N TRP A 48 -17.54 -13.76 -0.40
CA TRP A 48 -17.44 -15.21 -0.41
C TRP A 48 -16.68 -15.76 0.81
N ALA A 49 -15.52 -15.17 1.12
CA ALA A 49 -14.69 -15.59 2.26
C ALA A 49 -15.42 -15.41 3.60
N SER A 50 -16.23 -14.35 3.75
CA SER A 50 -17.02 -14.11 4.96
C SER A 50 -18.20 -15.08 5.09
N GLY A 51 -18.81 -15.48 3.95
CA GLY A 51 -19.97 -16.38 3.94
C GLY A 51 -19.61 -17.85 4.14
N PHE A 52 -18.49 -18.28 3.56
CA PHE A 52 -18.12 -19.71 3.54
C PHE A 52 -16.96 -20.07 4.47
N GLY A 53 -16.15 -19.10 4.93
CA GLY A 53 -15.17 -19.25 6.00
C GLY A 53 -14.03 -20.27 5.81
N LEU A 54 -13.86 -20.82 4.60
CA LEU A 54 -12.98 -21.96 4.31
C LEU A 54 -11.55 -21.59 3.92
N VAL A 55 -11.21 -20.29 3.89
CA VAL A 55 -9.89 -19.84 3.44
C VAL A 55 -8.92 -19.82 4.61
N ARG A 56 -7.72 -20.41 4.42
CA ARG A 56 -6.65 -20.30 5.42
C ARG A 56 -6.39 -18.82 5.73
N GLU A 57 -6.28 -18.48 7.01
CA GLU A 57 -6.11 -17.09 7.47
C GLU A 57 -4.93 -16.37 6.79
N VAL A 58 -3.77 -17.03 6.67
CA VAL A 58 -2.59 -16.49 6.00
C VAL A 58 -2.85 -16.20 4.53
N LEU A 59 -3.58 -17.09 3.84
CA LEU A 59 -3.95 -16.90 2.43
C LEU A 59 -4.92 -15.74 2.27
N HIS A 60 -5.93 -15.63 3.13
CA HIS A 60 -6.88 -14.53 3.10
C HIS A 60 -6.19 -13.17 3.27
N ARG A 61 -5.33 -13.06 4.27
CA ARG A 61 -4.55 -11.83 4.53
C ARG A 61 -3.63 -11.48 3.36
N GLY A 62 -2.92 -12.45 2.78
CA GLY A 62 -2.05 -12.22 1.64
C GLY A 62 -2.79 -11.77 0.40
N ILE A 63 -3.93 -12.38 0.07
CA ILE A 63 -4.78 -11.96 -1.04
C ILE A 63 -5.29 -10.53 -0.81
N HIS A 64 -5.79 -10.22 0.39
CA HIS A 64 -6.26 -8.87 0.73
C HIS A 64 -5.16 -7.83 0.54
N ILE A 65 -3.98 -8.04 1.11
CA ILE A 65 -2.83 -7.12 0.98
C ILE A 65 -2.41 -6.97 -0.48
N SER A 66 -2.41 -8.06 -1.26
CA SER A 66 -2.08 -8.02 -2.69
C SER A 66 -3.02 -7.10 -3.47
N PHE A 67 -4.33 -7.21 -3.26
CA PHE A 67 -5.31 -6.33 -3.90
C PHE A 67 -5.10 -4.87 -3.48
N VAL A 68 -4.95 -4.62 -2.18
CA VAL A 68 -4.79 -3.25 -1.65
C VAL A 68 -3.53 -2.60 -2.22
N LEU A 69 -2.38 -3.28 -2.17
CA LEU A 69 -1.12 -2.72 -2.66
C LEU A 69 -1.14 -2.50 -4.17
N ALA A 70 -1.69 -3.45 -4.95
CA ALA A 70 -1.84 -3.28 -6.38
C ALA A 70 -2.70 -2.06 -6.71
N LEU A 71 -3.85 -1.90 -6.06
CA LEU A 71 -4.75 -0.76 -6.24
C LEU A 71 -4.09 0.56 -5.83
N VAL A 72 -3.36 0.59 -4.71
CA VAL A 72 -2.67 1.80 -4.27
C VAL A 72 -1.63 2.26 -5.31
N PHE A 73 -0.78 1.37 -5.83
CA PHE A 73 0.22 1.74 -6.83
C PHE A 73 -0.39 2.14 -8.18
N LEU A 74 -1.56 1.60 -8.53
CA LEU A 74 -2.28 1.98 -9.74
C LEU A 74 -3.01 3.32 -9.58
N LEU A 75 -3.61 3.57 -8.43
CA LEU A 75 -4.47 4.74 -8.18
C LEU A 75 -3.70 5.98 -7.71
N PHE A 76 -2.65 5.80 -6.90
CA PHE A 76 -1.92 6.92 -6.31
C PHE A 76 -0.55 7.13 -6.97
N GLY A 77 -0.31 8.37 -7.43
CA GLY A 77 0.96 8.77 -8.01
C GLY A 77 2.08 9.00 -6.99
N TRP A 78 3.30 9.12 -7.50
CA TRP A 78 4.46 9.46 -6.69
C TRP A 78 4.31 10.84 -6.02
N ASN A 79 3.71 11.81 -6.72
CA ASN A 79 3.56 13.19 -6.30
C ASN A 79 2.13 13.68 -6.47
N LYS A 80 1.47 14.12 -5.40
CA LYS A 80 0.10 14.66 -5.42
C LYS A 80 -0.11 15.85 -6.38
N LYS A 81 0.95 16.60 -6.71
CA LYS A 81 0.90 17.80 -7.57
C LYS A 81 1.18 17.53 -9.05
N GLU A 82 1.78 16.41 -9.40
CA GLU A 82 2.20 16.10 -10.77
C GLU A 82 1.07 15.56 -11.64
N ASP A 83 0.09 14.91 -11.02
CA ASP A 83 -0.98 14.20 -11.74
C ASP A 83 -2.03 15.13 -12.36
N LEU A 84 -2.09 16.41 -11.98
CA LEU A 84 -3.11 17.34 -12.46
C LEU A 84 -2.70 18.14 -13.70
N ASN A 85 -1.40 18.29 -14.00
CA ASN A 85 -0.93 19.25 -15.01
C ASN A 85 0.06 18.73 -16.05
N LYS A 86 0.50 17.49 -16.02
CA LYS A 86 1.43 16.97 -17.02
C LYS A 86 0.95 15.66 -17.62
N ILE A 87 0.31 15.76 -18.77
CA ILE A 87 0.34 14.71 -19.79
C ILE A 87 1.79 14.66 -20.30
N ASN A 88 2.71 14.15 -19.50
CA ASN A 88 4.06 13.89 -19.92
C ASN A 88 4.07 12.64 -20.80
N LYS A 89 4.03 12.83 -22.09
CA LYS A 89 4.24 11.82 -23.13
C LYS A 89 5.73 11.40 -23.18
N GLY A 90 6.29 10.96 -22.04
CA GLY A 90 7.61 10.34 -22.03
C GLY A 90 7.48 8.83 -22.27
N HIS A 91 8.48 8.19 -22.86
CA HIS A 91 8.56 6.74 -23.11
C HIS A 91 8.37 5.86 -21.88
N PHE A 92 8.35 6.44 -20.67
CA PHE A 92 8.22 5.76 -19.37
C PHE A 92 6.81 5.77 -18.78
N TYR A 93 5.81 6.26 -19.52
CA TYR A 93 4.41 6.29 -19.06
C TYR A 93 3.52 5.47 -20.01
N PHE A 94 2.78 4.54 -19.44
CA PHE A 94 1.74 3.80 -20.13
C PHE A 94 0.39 4.13 -19.49
N GLN A 95 -0.54 4.67 -20.27
CA GLN A 95 -1.88 5.07 -19.82
C GLN A 95 -1.88 5.98 -18.57
N ASN A 96 -1.00 6.98 -18.52
CA ASN A 96 -0.80 7.93 -17.40
C ASN A 96 -0.20 7.32 -16.13
N ILE A 97 0.27 6.07 -16.18
CA ILE A 97 0.97 5.44 -15.05
C ILE A 97 2.43 5.25 -15.41
N SER A 98 3.33 5.53 -14.47
CA SER A 98 4.75 5.23 -14.60
C SER A 98 4.98 3.72 -14.69
N ILE A 99 5.91 3.29 -15.53
CA ILE A 99 6.33 1.87 -15.60
C ILE A 99 6.82 1.39 -14.22
N LEU A 100 7.46 2.26 -13.43
CA LEU A 100 7.87 1.94 -12.07
C LEU A 100 6.70 1.55 -11.16
N ASP A 101 5.52 2.16 -11.34
CA ASP A 101 4.35 1.86 -10.52
C ASP A 101 3.78 0.48 -10.87
N TYR A 102 3.86 0.07 -12.13
CA TYR A 102 3.52 -1.31 -12.54
C TYR A 102 4.50 -2.32 -11.94
N ILE A 103 5.80 -2.00 -11.92
CA ILE A 103 6.82 -2.84 -11.29
C ILE A 103 6.55 -2.96 -9.78
N PHE A 104 6.26 -1.84 -9.10
CA PHE A 104 5.93 -1.86 -7.67
C PHE A 104 4.66 -2.64 -7.37
N ALA A 105 3.61 -2.49 -8.19
CA ALA A 105 2.39 -3.28 -8.04
C ALA A 105 2.67 -4.78 -8.22
N PHE A 106 3.45 -5.17 -9.22
CA PHE A 106 3.81 -6.56 -9.46
C PHE A 106 4.66 -7.15 -8.33
N LEU A 107 5.69 -6.43 -7.88
CA LEU A 107 6.54 -6.84 -6.76
C LEU A 107 5.75 -6.94 -5.44
N ALA A 108 4.81 -6.01 -5.21
CA ALA A 108 3.97 -6.02 -4.03
C ALA A 108 3.04 -7.24 -4.00
N VAL A 109 2.39 -7.53 -5.12
CA VAL A 109 1.55 -8.74 -5.27
C VAL A 109 2.37 -10.01 -5.06
N GLY A 110 3.53 -10.12 -5.72
CA GLY A 110 4.40 -11.28 -5.60
C GLY A 110 4.91 -11.51 -4.18
N SER A 111 5.38 -10.45 -3.51
CA SER A 111 5.87 -10.53 -2.14
C SER A 111 4.76 -10.81 -1.13
N ALA A 112 3.56 -10.24 -1.31
CA ALA A 112 2.42 -10.48 -0.43
C ALA A 112 1.85 -11.90 -0.55
N LEU A 113 1.94 -12.51 -1.74
CA LEU A 113 1.47 -13.88 -1.99
C LEU A 113 2.52 -14.95 -1.68
N TYR A 114 3.77 -14.58 -1.46
CA TYR A 114 4.85 -15.55 -1.21
C TYR A 114 4.55 -16.49 -0.03
N LEU A 115 4.37 -15.94 1.17
CA LEU A 115 4.07 -16.74 2.37
C LEU A 115 2.77 -17.55 2.27
N PRO A 116 1.65 -17.00 1.78
CA PRO A 116 0.40 -17.73 1.62
C PRO A 116 0.48 -18.98 0.74
N PHE A 117 1.34 -18.97 -0.28
CA PHE A 117 1.49 -20.09 -1.19
C PHE A 117 2.45 -21.16 -0.71
N LEU A 118 3.19 -20.90 0.38
CA LEU A 118 4.06 -21.92 0.97
C LEU A 118 3.24 -23.04 1.62
N PRO A 119 3.71 -24.29 1.53
CA PRO A 119 3.17 -25.39 2.30
C PRO A 119 3.20 -25.11 3.81
N SER A 120 2.21 -25.60 4.56
CA SER A 120 2.10 -25.34 6.01
C SER A 120 3.32 -25.80 6.81
N LYS A 121 4.01 -26.85 6.34
CA LYS A 121 5.25 -27.34 6.98
C LYS A 121 6.40 -26.35 6.81
N GLU A 122 6.56 -25.78 5.61
CA GLU A 122 7.60 -24.78 5.33
C GLU A 122 7.30 -23.47 6.06
N LEU A 123 6.04 -23.04 6.06
CA LEU A 123 5.61 -21.88 6.81
C LEU A 123 5.93 -22.01 8.32
N ALA A 124 5.72 -23.18 8.91
CA ALA A 124 6.07 -23.44 10.30
C ALA A 124 7.60 -23.41 10.55
N SER A 125 8.41 -23.85 9.58
CA SER A 125 9.87 -23.83 9.71
C SER A 125 10.48 -22.44 9.61
N ILE A 126 9.85 -21.51 8.89
CA ILE A 126 10.28 -20.11 8.74
C ILE A 126 10.05 -19.34 10.04
N VAL A 127 9.05 -19.73 10.84
CA VAL A 127 8.78 -19.07 12.13
C VAL A 127 9.96 -19.33 13.09
N GLY A 128 10.70 -18.27 13.39
CA GLY A 128 11.88 -18.33 14.27
C GLY A 128 13.22 -18.59 13.57
N ASN A 129 13.22 -19.11 12.33
CA ASN A 129 14.44 -19.33 11.56
C ASN A 129 14.23 -19.05 10.06
N PRO A 130 13.98 -17.81 9.68
CA PRO A 130 13.76 -17.44 8.29
C PRO A 130 15.04 -17.57 7.45
N GLY A 131 14.91 -18.09 6.24
CA GLY A 131 16.00 -18.10 5.26
C GLY A 131 16.28 -16.71 4.68
N LEU A 132 17.40 -16.56 3.97
CA LEU A 132 17.76 -15.29 3.32
C LEU A 132 16.69 -14.82 2.32
N VAL A 133 16.06 -15.74 1.61
CA VAL A 133 14.98 -15.43 0.64
C VAL A 133 13.75 -14.88 1.37
N ASP A 134 13.38 -15.48 2.50
CA ASP A 134 12.22 -15.05 3.30
C ASP A 134 12.43 -13.62 3.84
N VAL A 135 13.63 -13.35 4.36
CA VAL A 135 14.01 -12.03 4.87
C VAL A 135 14.00 -11.00 3.74
N PHE A 136 14.53 -11.34 2.56
CA PHE A 136 14.55 -10.44 1.42
C PHE A 136 13.14 -10.11 0.94
N ILE A 137 12.29 -11.12 0.71
CA ILE A 137 10.91 -10.92 0.25
C ILE A 137 10.09 -10.17 1.29
N GLY A 138 10.23 -10.51 2.57
CA GLY A 138 9.59 -9.78 3.67
C GLY A 138 10.01 -8.31 3.75
N SER A 139 11.31 -8.03 3.56
CA SER A 139 11.83 -6.66 3.52
C SER A 139 11.25 -5.87 2.34
N VAL A 140 11.18 -6.47 1.16
CA VAL A 140 10.54 -5.86 -0.02
C VAL A 140 9.08 -5.53 0.26
N LEU A 141 8.33 -6.46 0.87
CA LEU A 141 6.93 -6.23 1.22
C LEU A 141 6.77 -5.07 2.20
N ILE A 142 7.61 -4.99 3.23
CA ILE A 142 7.59 -3.90 4.22
C ILE A 142 7.86 -2.55 3.54
N ILE A 143 8.90 -2.46 2.72
CA ILE A 143 9.26 -1.22 2.01
C ILE A 143 8.13 -0.77 1.09
N LEU A 144 7.55 -1.69 0.32
CA LEU A 144 6.44 -1.38 -0.59
C LEU A 144 5.17 -0.98 0.16
N THR A 145 4.91 -1.59 1.32
CA THR A 145 3.77 -1.21 2.18
C THR A 145 3.95 0.19 2.75
N LEU A 146 5.15 0.54 3.21
CA LEU A 146 5.46 1.89 3.69
C LEU A 146 5.34 2.93 2.58
N GLU A 147 5.81 2.59 1.36
CA GLU A 147 5.67 3.47 0.19
C GLU A 147 4.21 3.63 -0.22
N ALA A 148 3.41 2.56 -0.21
CA ALA A 148 1.98 2.61 -0.48
C ALA A 148 1.25 3.49 0.56
N ALA A 149 1.57 3.35 1.85
CA ALA A 149 1.02 4.18 2.91
C ALA A 149 1.41 5.67 2.73
N ARG A 150 2.67 5.96 2.33
CA ARG A 150 3.12 7.32 2.03
C ARG A 150 2.29 7.96 0.90
N ARG A 151 1.95 7.19 -0.12
CA ARG A 151 1.19 7.69 -1.27
C ARG A 151 -0.28 7.91 -0.95
N SER A 152 -0.90 7.00 -0.21
CA SER A 152 -2.34 7.03 0.08
C SER A 152 -2.69 7.97 1.23
N VAL A 153 -1.98 7.89 2.34
CA VAL A 153 -2.30 8.64 3.58
C VAL A 153 -1.34 9.81 3.82
N GLY A 154 -0.12 9.75 3.25
CA GLY A 154 0.92 10.75 3.45
C GLY A 154 2.09 10.23 4.30
N PRO A 155 3.13 11.07 4.52
CA PRO A 155 4.40 10.62 5.12
C PRO A 155 4.32 10.35 6.62
N THR A 156 3.34 10.89 7.33
CA THR A 156 3.24 10.80 8.80
C THR A 156 3.15 9.35 9.27
N LEU A 157 2.30 8.55 8.65
CA LEU A 157 2.06 7.16 9.06
C LEU A 157 3.28 6.26 8.82
N PRO A 158 3.98 6.29 7.68
CA PRO A 158 5.23 5.57 7.49
C PRO A 158 6.34 5.99 8.47
N ILE A 159 6.47 7.28 8.78
CA ILE A 159 7.48 7.76 9.73
C ILE A 159 7.24 7.15 11.10
N ILE A 160 6.00 7.17 11.59
CA ILE A 160 5.63 6.56 12.87
C ILE A 160 5.93 5.05 12.83
N ALA A 161 5.55 4.35 11.77
CA ALA A 161 5.81 2.91 11.62
C ALA A 161 7.31 2.60 11.64
N ILE A 162 8.15 3.40 10.96
CA ILE A 162 9.61 3.24 10.98
C ILE A 162 10.16 3.44 12.39
N ILE A 163 9.73 4.47 13.11
CA ILE A 163 10.16 4.74 14.50
C ILE A 163 9.84 3.54 15.39
N PHE A 164 8.63 3.00 15.34
CA PHE A 164 8.26 1.81 16.12
C PHE A 164 9.03 0.57 15.71
N THR A 165 9.29 0.38 14.41
CA THR A 165 10.11 -0.74 13.92
C THR A 165 11.55 -0.63 14.43
N LEU A 166 12.15 0.55 14.37
CA LEU A 166 13.48 0.79 14.92
C LEU A 166 13.51 0.57 16.43
N PHE A 167 12.50 1.05 17.16
CA PHE A 167 12.38 0.79 18.59
C PHE A 167 12.26 -0.72 18.89
N ALA A 168 11.51 -1.47 18.10
CA ALA A 168 11.40 -2.92 18.28
C ALA A 168 12.73 -3.65 18.02
N LEU A 169 13.51 -3.19 17.02
CA LEU A 169 14.81 -3.79 16.67
C LEU A 169 15.91 -3.44 17.69
N PHE A 170 15.92 -2.19 18.17
CA PHE A 170 16.95 -1.67 19.07
C PHE A 170 16.49 -1.57 20.53
N GLY A 171 15.25 -1.91 20.84
CA GLY A 171 14.69 -1.88 22.19
C GLY A 171 15.49 -2.65 23.23
N PRO A 172 16.06 -3.83 22.91
CA PRO A 172 16.94 -4.55 23.83
C PRO A 172 18.23 -3.80 24.22
N LEU A 173 18.63 -2.80 23.44
CA LEU A 173 19.79 -1.93 23.72
C LEU A 173 19.41 -0.70 24.58
N ALA A 174 18.12 -0.47 24.81
CA ALA A 174 17.67 0.60 25.68
C ALA A 174 17.99 0.25 27.14
N PRO A 175 18.58 1.20 27.95
CA PRO A 175 18.91 0.95 29.32
C PRO A 175 17.65 0.57 30.11
N ASP A 176 17.73 -0.59 30.77
CA ASP A 176 16.63 -1.16 31.54
C ASP A 176 16.29 -0.20 32.70
N ARG A 177 15.07 0.34 32.75
CA ARG A 177 14.61 1.23 33.84
C ARG A 177 14.56 0.55 35.20
N LYS A 178 14.82 -0.75 35.26
CA LYS A 178 14.84 -1.54 36.50
C LYS A 178 16.13 -1.39 37.31
N SER A 179 17.14 -0.69 36.83
CA SER A 179 18.40 -0.47 37.55
C SER A 179 18.43 0.83 38.37
N VAL A 180 17.27 1.47 38.57
CA VAL A 180 17.14 2.67 39.43
C VAL A 180 16.12 2.37 40.53
N VAL A 181 16.47 1.46 41.45
CA VAL A 181 15.94 1.35 42.81
C VAL A 181 17.07 0.90 43.71
#